data_697254a301aa98223767d38c559a62b2
#
_entry.id   697254a301aa98223767d38c559a62b2
#
_cell.length_a   1.000
_cell.length_b   1.000
_cell.length_c   1.000
_cell.angle_alpha   90.00
_cell.angle_beta   90.00
_cell.angle_gamma   90.00
#
_symmetry.space_group_name_H-M   'P 1'
#
loop_
_entity.id
_entity.type
_entity.pdbx_description
1 polymer ?
#
loop_
_entity_poly.entity_id
_entity_poly.type
_entity_poly.pdbx_seq_one_letter_code
_entity_poly.pdbx_strand_id
1 'polypeptide(L)'
;MTQKIILVEHHDEPRDDLASTFLPKLGFTLECCQPFAGQSLPNVEEDTAGIVITGGAANVDQMDQYPYLRDEAQWIEQCLGKDIPTLGLCLGSQLLAHVLGAPVEPHDDGAQEFGLYEIKATDDERQFVPDNFFAVQFHSRGFEVPEGAELLAAGDIFPNQAFRYGDNVLGTQFHPECTLDILRRWQALDVAP
;
A
#
# COMPACT_ATOMS: atom_id res chain seq x y z
N MET A 1 -21.26 -18.48 2.45
CA MET A 1 -20.66 -17.65 3.52
C MET A 1 -20.16 -16.37 2.86
N THR A 2 -20.32 -15.22 3.50
CA THR A 2 -19.80 -13.95 2.98
C THR A 2 -18.29 -13.97 3.12
N GLN A 3 -17.57 -13.74 2.05
CA GLN A 3 -16.12 -13.66 2.08
C GLN A 3 -15.67 -12.34 2.74
N LYS A 4 -14.55 -12.36 3.46
CA LYS A 4 -14.00 -11.21 4.15
C LYS A 4 -12.71 -10.72 3.53
N ILE A 5 -12.48 -9.42 3.60
CA ILE A 5 -11.20 -8.76 3.33
C ILE A 5 -10.65 -8.26 4.67
N ILE A 6 -9.40 -8.59 4.97
CA ILE A 6 -8.68 -8.00 6.09
C ILE A 6 -8.12 -6.66 5.64
N LEU A 7 -8.47 -5.59 6.36
CA LEU A 7 -7.98 -4.24 6.12
C LEU A 7 -7.04 -3.85 7.27
N VAL A 8 -5.75 -3.79 6.98
CA VAL A 8 -4.72 -3.33 7.93
C VAL A 8 -4.54 -1.83 7.74
N GLU A 9 -4.86 -1.07 8.78
CA GLU A 9 -4.86 0.40 8.76
C GLU A 9 -3.72 0.96 9.61
N HIS A 10 -3.06 2.03 9.12
CA HIS A 10 -1.98 2.73 9.84
C HIS A 10 -2.32 4.19 10.18
N HIS A 11 -3.59 4.51 10.20
CA HIS A 11 -4.10 5.85 10.50
C HIS A 11 -5.38 5.77 11.35
N ASP A 12 -5.69 6.87 12.03
CA ASP A 12 -6.93 7.05 12.80
C ASP A 12 -7.87 8.04 12.09
N GLU A 13 -7.99 7.88 10.78
CA GLU A 13 -8.88 8.68 9.94
C GLU A 13 -10.24 7.97 9.72
N PRO A 14 -11.29 8.71 9.31
CA PRO A 14 -12.53 8.09 8.87
C PRO A 14 -12.31 7.11 7.72
N ARG A 15 -13.04 5.99 7.72
CA ARG A 15 -13.02 4.99 6.64
C ARG A 15 -13.86 5.44 5.45
N ASP A 16 -13.46 6.54 4.82
CA ASP A 16 -14.08 7.14 3.64
C ASP A 16 -13.22 7.02 2.38
N ASP A 17 -12.15 6.21 2.45
CA ASP A 17 -11.33 5.79 1.32
C ASP A 17 -12.07 4.82 0.39
N LEU A 18 -11.54 4.65 -0.84
CA LEU A 18 -12.18 3.77 -1.83
C LEU A 18 -12.12 2.29 -1.44
N ALA A 19 -11.09 1.81 -0.74
CA ALA A 19 -11.03 0.42 -0.31
C ALA A 19 -12.15 0.14 0.71
N SER A 20 -12.29 0.99 1.73
CA SER A 20 -13.31 0.86 2.77
C SER A 20 -14.74 1.01 2.25
N THR A 21 -14.96 1.82 1.21
CA THR A 21 -16.30 2.12 0.71
C THR A 21 -16.73 1.27 -0.50
N PHE A 22 -15.78 0.76 -1.29
CA PHE A 22 -16.06 0.01 -2.51
C PHE A 22 -16.14 -1.50 -2.29
N LEU A 23 -15.23 -2.08 -1.51
CA LEU A 23 -15.20 -3.52 -1.25
C LEU A 23 -16.52 -4.06 -0.65
N PRO A 24 -17.18 -3.37 0.32
CA PRO A 24 -18.48 -3.80 0.81
C PRO A 24 -19.57 -3.78 -0.27
N LYS A 25 -19.51 -2.88 -1.25
CA LYS A 25 -20.46 -2.84 -2.38
C LYS A 25 -20.31 -4.05 -3.32
N LEU A 26 -19.13 -4.67 -3.32
CA LEU A 26 -18.86 -5.92 -4.03
C LEU A 26 -19.30 -7.17 -3.24
N GLY A 27 -19.82 -7.01 -2.02
CA GLY A 27 -20.34 -8.09 -1.18
C GLY A 27 -19.34 -8.66 -0.18
N PHE A 28 -18.16 -8.06 -0.03
CA PHE A 28 -17.20 -8.45 1.00
C PHE A 28 -17.54 -7.82 2.35
N THR A 29 -17.23 -8.52 3.44
CA THR A 29 -17.15 -7.91 4.77
C THR A 29 -15.72 -7.46 5.04
N LEU A 30 -15.55 -6.36 5.78
CA LEU A 30 -14.23 -5.87 6.18
C LEU A 30 -13.95 -6.26 7.63
N GLU A 31 -12.81 -6.92 7.84
CA GLU A 31 -12.21 -7.10 9.16
C GLU A 31 -11.05 -6.11 9.29
N CYS A 32 -11.29 -4.99 9.97
CA CYS A 32 -10.30 -3.92 10.10
C CYS A 32 -9.45 -4.13 11.35
N CYS A 33 -8.14 -3.89 11.24
CA CYS A 33 -7.23 -3.90 12.37
C CYS A 33 -6.20 -2.76 12.27
N GLN A 34 -5.79 -2.26 13.44
CA GLN A 34 -4.86 -1.14 13.58
C GLN A 34 -3.67 -1.55 14.47
N PRO A 35 -2.63 -2.18 13.91
CA PRO A 35 -1.46 -2.64 14.68
C PRO A 35 -0.73 -1.48 15.36
N PHE A 36 -0.67 -0.31 14.74
CA PHE A 36 -0.06 0.89 15.32
C PHE A 36 -0.77 1.33 16.63
N ALA A 37 -2.05 0.99 16.81
CA ALA A 37 -2.83 1.24 18.02
C ALA A 37 -2.82 0.05 19.00
N GLY A 38 -1.97 -0.95 18.75
CA GLY A 38 -1.80 -2.12 19.63
C GLY A 38 -2.82 -3.25 19.40
N GLN A 39 -3.58 -3.20 18.30
CA GLN A 39 -4.45 -4.32 17.93
C GLN A 39 -3.62 -5.44 17.30
N SER A 40 -3.98 -6.69 17.62
CA SER A 40 -3.35 -7.86 17.03
C SER A 40 -3.80 -8.05 15.58
N LEU A 41 -2.86 -8.47 14.73
CA LEU A 41 -3.17 -8.89 13.37
C LEU A 41 -4.07 -10.14 13.39
N PRO A 42 -5.15 -10.17 12.58
CA PRO A 42 -6.08 -11.30 12.58
C PRO A 42 -5.49 -12.54 11.94
N ASN A 43 -6.03 -13.70 12.32
CA ASN A 43 -5.71 -14.94 11.63
C ASN A 43 -6.37 -14.96 10.25
N VAL A 44 -5.61 -15.45 9.27
CA VAL A 44 -6.16 -15.74 7.94
C VAL A 44 -6.93 -17.07 7.99
N GLU A 45 -8.22 -17.01 7.70
CA GLU A 45 -9.18 -18.12 7.74
C GLU A 45 -9.64 -18.51 6.33
N GLU A 46 -10.39 -19.61 6.20
CA GLU A 46 -10.86 -20.10 4.88
C GLU A 46 -11.79 -19.12 4.14
N ASP A 47 -12.47 -18.23 4.85
CA ASP A 47 -13.33 -17.21 4.28
C ASP A 47 -12.61 -15.90 3.95
N THR A 48 -11.30 -15.80 4.20
CA THR A 48 -10.47 -14.65 3.84
C THR A 48 -10.23 -14.62 2.34
N ALA A 49 -10.86 -13.67 1.65
CA ALA A 49 -10.75 -13.50 0.21
C ALA A 49 -9.54 -12.66 -0.21
N GLY A 50 -8.98 -11.87 0.72
CA GLY A 50 -7.83 -11.03 0.44
C GLY A 50 -7.48 -10.10 1.60
N ILE A 51 -6.40 -9.36 1.39
CA ILE A 51 -5.82 -8.42 2.36
C ILE A 51 -5.56 -7.09 1.65
N VAL A 52 -5.88 -6.00 2.34
CA VAL A 52 -5.46 -4.65 1.94
C VAL A 52 -4.66 -4.04 3.09
N ILE A 53 -3.46 -3.55 2.77
CA ILE A 53 -2.55 -2.91 3.72
C ILE A 53 -2.41 -1.46 3.30
N THR A 54 -2.87 -0.53 4.15
CA THR A 54 -2.93 0.90 3.79
C THR A 54 -1.59 1.62 3.97
N GLY A 55 -1.54 2.87 3.52
CA GLY A 55 -0.47 3.80 3.83
C GLY A 55 -0.43 4.19 5.32
N GLY A 56 0.65 4.84 5.72
CA GLY A 56 0.85 5.30 7.10
C GLY A 56 2.05 6.22 7.24
N ALA A 57 2.13 6.89 8.40
CA ALA A 57 3.18 7.88 8.68
C ALA A 57 4.56 7.27 9.02
N ALA A 58 4.60 6.01 9.44
CA ALA A 58 5.85 5.30 9.71
C ALA A 58 6.53 4.84 8.42
N ASN A 59 7.82 4.58 8.48
CA ASN A 59 8.61 4.04 7.38
C ASN A 59 9.15 2.65 7.72
N VAL A 60 9.40 1.82 6.71
CA VAL A 60 9.91 0.45 6.88
C VAL A 60 11.27 0.44 7.61
N ASP A 61 12.12 1.43 7.39
CA ASP A 61 13.41 1.59 8.07
C ASP A 61 13.29 1.96 9.57
N GLN A 62 12.08 2.21 10.06
CA GLN A 62 11.79 2.58 11.45
C GLN A 62 11.23 1.42 12.31
N MET A 63 11.43 0.17 11.92
CA MET A 63 10.94 -1.01 12.67
C MET A 63 11.48 -1.09 14.11
N ASP A 64 12.62 -0.46 14.41
CA ASP A 64 13.13 -0.35 15.80
C ASP A 64 12.31 0.63 16.64
N GLN A 65 11.81 1.69 16.01
CA GLN A 65 10.96 2.70 16.65
C GLN A 65 9.50 2.26 16.73
N TYR A 66 9.05 1.53 15.70
CA TYR A 66 7.67 1.04 15.55
C TYR A 66 7.65 -0.49 15.43
N PRO A 67 7.74 -1.24 16.56
CA PRO A 67 7.84 -2.70 16.55
C PRO A 67 6.70 -3.42 15.83
N TYR A 68 5.50 -2.82 15.79
CA TYR A 68 4.34 -3.39 15.08
C TYR A 68 4.64 -3.64 13.58
N LEU A 69 5.54 -2.87 12.97
CA LEU A 69 5.94 -3.09 11.57
C LEU A 69 6.67 -4.43 11.36
N ARG A 70 7.43 -4.90 12.38
CA ARG A 70 8.06 -6.23 12.33
C ARG A 70 7.03 -7.35 12.45
N ASP A 71 6.08 -7.19 13.37
CA ASP A 71 5.02 -8.17 13.56
C ASP A 71 4.18 -8.27 12.28
N GLU A 72 3.91 -7.13 11.66
CA GLU A 72 3.19 -7.05 10.40
C GLU A 72 3.97 -7.66 9.23
N ALA A 73 5.26 -7.38 9.10
CA ALA A 73 6.11 -8.00 8.07
C ALA A 73 6.12 -9.53 8.20
N GLN A 74 6.21 -10.08 9.42
CA GLN A 74 6.13 -11.52 9.66
C GLN A 74 4.74 -12.09 9.32
N TRP A 75 3.68 -11.34 9.61
CA TRP A 75 2.32 -11.73 9.28
C TRP A 75 2.09 -11.71 7.77
N ILE A 76 2.59 -10.69 7.06
CA ILE A 76 2.56 -10.59 5.60
C ILE A 76 3.26 -11.81 4.97
N GLU A 77 4.46 -12.17 5.45
CA GLU A 77 5.19 -13.36 4.96
C GLU A 77 4.35 -14.63 5.07
N GLN A 78 3.64 -14.82 6.20
CA GLN A 78 2.75 -15.96 6.37
C GLN A 78 1.54 -15.92 5.41
N CYS A 79 0.99 -14.74 5.14
CA CYS A 79 -0.12 -14.53 4.20
C CYS A 79 0.30 -14.85 2.76
N LEU A 80 1.47 -14.36 2.35
CA LEU A 80 2.04 -14.67 1.03
C LEU A 80 2.33 -16.15 0.87
N GLY A 81 2.82 -16.82 1.93
CA GLY A 81 3.05 -18.25 1.95
C GLY A 81 1.76 -19.10 1.81
N LYS A 82 0.59 -18.49 2.04
CA LYS A 82 -0.74 -19.10 1.83
C LYS A 82 -1.40 -18.67 0.51
N ASP A 83 -0.69 -17.94 -0.33
CA ASP A 83 -1.17 -17.43 -1.62
C ASP A 83 -2.45 -16.56 -1.51
N ILE A 84 -2.56 -15.78 -0.43
CA ILE A 84 -3.69 -14.88 -0.19
C ILE A 84 -3.55 -13.62 -1.07
N PRO A 85 -4.57 -13.25 -1.86
CA PRO A 85 -4.56 -12.01 -2.63
C PRO A 85 -4.28 -10.79 -1.73
N THR A 86 -3.24 -10.05 -2.05
CA THR A 86 -2.75 -8.96 -1.18
C THR A 86 -2.50 -7.69 -1.98
N LEU A 87 -3.10 -6.60 -1.53
CA LEU A 87 -2.89 -5.25 -2.05
C LEU A 87 -2.19 -4.39 -1.00
N GLY A 88 -1.02 -3.87 -1.33
CA GLY A 88 -0.30 -2.87 -0.52
C GLY A 88 -0.41 -1.48 -1.13
N LEU A 89 -0.70 -0.48 -0.29
CA LEU A 89 -0.84 0.92 -0.66
C LEU A 89 0.22 1.74 0.10
N CYS A 90 1.06 2.48 -0.58
CA CYS A 90 2.14 3.32 -0.02
C CYS A 90 3.01 2.52 0.99
N LEU A 91 2.91 2.76 2.30
CA LEU A 91 3.62 1.96 3.31
C LEU A 91 3.34 0.45 3.16
N GLY A 92 2.10 0.07 2.86
CA GLY A 92 1.75 -1.33 2.60
C GLY A 92 2.49 -1.93 1.42
N SER A 93 2.70 -1.18 0.33
CA SER A 93 3.50 -1.62 -0.81
C SER A 93 4.98 -1.75 -0.45
N GLN A 94 5.48 -0.85 0.37
CA GLN A 94 6.87 -0.87 0.87
C GLN A 94 7.10 -2.08 1.79
N LEU A 95 6.14 -2.41 2.66
CA LEU A 95 6.19 -3.62 3.49
C LEU A 95 6.18 -4.89 2.63
N LEU A 96 5.34 -4.95 1.60
CA LEU A 96 5.35 -6.07 0.64
C LEU A 96 6.71 -6.20 -0.07
N ALA A 97 7.26 -5.10 -0.58
CA ALA A 97 8.58 -5.10 -1.22
C ALA A 97 9.67 -5.57 -0.25
N HIS A 98 9.67 -5.08 0.99
CA HIS A 98 10.60 -5.48 2.04
C HIS A 98 10.51 -6.97 2.36
N VAL A 99 9.31 -7.50 2.55
CA VAL A 99 9.07 -8.94 2.83
C VAL A 99 9.53 -9.82 1.65
N LEU A 100 9.39 -9.31 0.42
CA LEU A 100 9.89 -9.98 -0.78
C LEU A 100 11.40 -9.76 -1.01
N GLY A 101 12.11 -9.13 -0.06
CA GLY A 101 13.56 -8.98 -0.05
C GLY A 101 14.10 -7.76 -0.80
N ALA A 102 13.23 -6.85 -1.25
CA ALA A 102 13.64 -5.63 -1.93
C ALA A 102 13.96 -4.49 -0.95
N PRO A 103 14.95 -3.63 -1.24
CA PRO A 103 15.23 -2.43 -0.47
C PRO A 103 14.06 -1.43 -0.49
N VAL A 104 13.87 -0.74 0.63
CA VAL A 104 12.97 0.41 0.78
C VAL A 104 13.76 1.56 1.38
N GLU A 105 13.99 2.60 0.61
CA GLU A 105 14.96 3.64 0.96
C GLU A 105 14.44 5.06 0.63
N PRO A 106 14.99 6.10 1.28
CA PRO A 106 14.78 7.47 0.85
C PRO A 106 15.42 7.71 -0.51
N HIS A 107 14.95 8.71 -1.23
CA HIS A 107 15.62 9.19 -2.43
C HIS A 107 17.01 9.76 -2.08
N ASP A 108 18.02 9.50 -2.93
CA ASP A 108 19.42 9.91 -2.70
C ASP A 108 19.56 11.42 -2.45
N ASP A 109 18.79 12.24 -3.17
CA ASP A 109 18.76 13.70 -3.04
C ASP A 109 17.81 14.20 -1.95
N GLY A 110 17.17 13.30 -1.18
CA GLY A 110 16.16 13.63 -0.18
C GLY A 110 14.83 14.11 -0.78
N ALA A 111 14.59 13.84 -2.05
CA ALA A 111 13.32 14.19 -2.70
C ALA A 111 12.14 13.44 -2.06
N GLN A 112 10.97 14.06 -2.15
CA GLN A 112 9.71 13.55 -1.62
C GLN A 112 8.61 13.83 -2.65
N GLU A 113 7.58 13.01 -2.66
CA GLU A 113 6.39 13.24 -3.49
C GLU A 113 5.20 13.56 -2.59
N PHE A 114 4.74 14.82 -2.64
CA PHE A 114 3.54 15.30 -1.95
C PHE A 114 2.65 16.06 -2.94
N GLY A 115 1.48 15.50 -3.27
CA GLY A 115 0.54 16.10 -4.20
C GLY A 115 0.13 15.17 -5.34
N LEU A 116 -0.09 15.73 -6.52
CA LEU A 116 -0.46 15.00 -7.72
C LEU A 116 0.74 14.87 -8.66
N TYR A 117 1.10 13.64 -8.98
CA TYR A 117 2.21 13.32 -9.88
C TYR A 117 1.74 12.42 -11.02
N GLU A 118 2.33 12.62 -12.19
CA GLU A 118 2.06 11.79 -13.36
C GLU A 118 2.67 10.39 -13.14
N ILE A 119 1.86 9.38 -13.38
CA ILE A 119 2.25 7.96 -13.32
C ILE A 119 2.02 7.35 -14.69
N LYS A 120 3.00 6.62 -15.19
CA LYS A 120 3.01 6.03 -16.52
C LYS A 120 3.01 4.51 -16.42
N ALA A 121 2.18 3.83 -17.20
CA ALA A 121 2.28 2.39 -17.35
C ALA A 121 3.63 2.02 -17.99
N THR A 122 4.20 0.90 -17.57
CA THR A 122 5.47 0.38 -18.11
C THR A 122 5.26 -0.53 -19.32
N ASP A 123 4.04 -1.02 -19.51
CA ASP A 123 3.63 -1.88 -20.63
C ASP A 123 2.37 -1.30 -21.28
N ASP A 124 2.49 -0.84 -22.52
CA ASP A 124 1.40 -0.26 -23.31
C ASP A 124 0.29 -1.27 -23.65
N GLU A 125 0.62 -2.58 -23.74
CA GLU A 125 -0.36 -3.61 -24.09
C GLU A 125 -1.30 -3.93 -22.91
N ARG A 126 -0.81 -3.85 -21.66
CA ARG A 126 -1.59 -4.14 -20.46
C ARG A 126 -2.17 -2.91 -19.79
N GLN A 127 -1.62 -1.76 -20.07
CA GLN A 127 -2.05 -0.43 -19.61
C GLN A 127 -2.62 -0.42 -18.17
N PHE A 128 -1.74 -0.69 -17.19
CA PHE A 128 -2.12 -0.73 -15.76
C PHE A 128 -2.76 0.56 -15.27
N VAL A 129 -2.29 1.70 -15.77
CA VAL A 129 -2.89 3.03 -15.59
C VAL A 129 -3.17 3.66 -16.94
N PRO A 130 -4.24 4.49 -17.08
CA PRO A 130 -4.53 5.17 -18.34
C PRO A 130 -3.47 6.22 -18.69
N ASP A 131 -3.43 6.64 -19.95
CA ASP A 131 -2.59 7.76 -20.39
C ASP A 131 -2.94 9.04 -19.62
N ASN A 132 -1.92 9.86 -19.32
CA ASN A 132 -2.05 11.09 -18.53
C ASN A 132 -2.69 10.86 -17.14
N PHE A 133 -2.38 9.73 -16.51
CA PHE A 133 -2.86 9.42 -15.16
C PHE A 133 -2.06 10.18 -14.11
N PHE A 134 -2.76 10.92 -13.27
CA PHE A 134 -2.19 11.61 -12.12
C PHE A 134 -2.71 10.95 -10.84
N ALA A 135 -1.78 10.53 -9.98
CA ALA A 135 -2.10 9.91 -8.69
C ALA A 135 -1.69 10.81 -7.52
N VAL A 136 -2.41 10.66 -6.42
CA VAL A 136 -2.04 11.29 -5.15
C VAL A 136 -0.83 10.56 -4.57
N GLN A 137 0.19 11.35 -4.20
CA GLN A 137 1.42 10.90 -3.57
C GLN A 137 1.58 11.58 -2.21
N PHE A 138 2.04 10.83 -1.22
CA PHE A 138 2.34 11.33 0.12
C PHE A 138 3.42 10.47 0.78
N HIS A 139 4.66 10.51 0.25
CA HIS A 139 5.74 9.67 0.72
C HIS A 139 7.13 10.29 0.54
N SER A 140 8.09 9.78 1.31
CA SER A 140 9.52 10.13 1.28
C SER A 140 10.42 8.91 1.13
N ARG A 141 9.84 7.73 0.94
CA ARG A 141 10.54 6.46 0.69
C ARG A 141 9.97 5.84 -0.56
N GLY A 142 10.81 5.15 -1.30
CA GLY A 142 10.44 4.30 -2.43
C GLY A 142 10.94 2.88 -2.21
N PHE A 143 10.46 1.96 -3.01
CA PHE A 143 10.90 0.57 -3.01
C PHE A 143 11.64 0.22 -4.30
N GLU A 144 12.58 -0.69 -4.22
CA GLU A 144 13.06 -1.41 -5.39
C GLU A 144 12.08 -2.52 -5.77
N VAL A 145 12.04 -2.86 -7.07
CA VAL A 145 11.15 -3.93 -7.55
C VAL A 145 11.69 -5.27 -7.03
N PRO A 146 10.88 -6.06 -6.30
CA PRO A 146 11.31 -7.36 -5.80
C PRO A 146 11.73 -8.30 -6.93
N GLU A 147 12.70 -9.18 -6.66
CA GLU A 147 13.12 -10.20 -7.62
C GLU A 147 11.94 -11.09 -8.02
N GLY A 148 11.71 -11.25 -9.32
CA GLY A 148 10.57 -11.99 -9.86
C GLY A 148 9.26 -11.21 -9.92
N ALA A 149 9.22 -9.96 -9.45
CA ALA A 149 8.08 -9.07 -9.65
C ALA A 149 8.14 -8.34 -11.00
N GLU A 150 6.98 -7.94 -11.49
CA GLU A 150 6.82 -7.12 -12.70
C GLU A 150 6.56 -5.67 -12.28
N LEU A 151 7.33 -4.71 -12.81
CA LEU A 151 7.04 -3.28 -12.67
C LEU A 151 5.86 -2.92 -13.59
N LEU A 152 4.78 -2.37 -13.01
CA LEU A 152 3.55 -2.05 -13.74
C LEU A 152 3.42 -0.56 -14.05
N ALA A 153 4.00 0.29 -13.20
CA ALA A 153 3.92 1.74 -13.35
C ALA A 153 5.17 2.42 -12.83
N ALA A 154 5.52 3.53 -13.48
CA ALA A 154 6.71 4.33 -13.18
C ALA A 154 6.38 5.81 -12.96
N GLY A 155 7.24 6.51 -12.22
CA GLY A 155 7.21 7.96 -11.98
C GLY A 155 8.55 8.61 -12.29
N ASP A 156 8.57 9.94 -12.31
CA ASP A 156 9.77 10.69 -12.68
C ASP A 156 10.74 10.88 -11.50
N ILE A 157 10.24 11.01 -10.25
CA ILE A 157 11.06 11.18 -9.04
C ILE A 157 11.40 9.82 -8.43
N PHE A 158 10.37 9.07 -8.04
CA PHE A 158 10.52 7.68 -7.63
C PHE A 158 10.14 6.78 -8.80
N PRO A 159 11.12 6.05 -9.37
CA PRO A 159 10.90 5.33 -10.63
C PRO A 159 9.92 4.16 -10.49
N ASN A 160 9.83 3.54 -9.32
CA ASN A 160 9.03 2.35 -9.07
C ASN A 160 7.72 2.73 -8.38
N GLN A 161 6.61 2.72 -9.12
CA GLN A 161 5.33 3.23 -8.65
C GLN A 161 4.27 2.14 -8.43
N ALA A 162 4.36 1.02 -9.14
CA ALA A 162 3.54 -0.15 -8.89
C ALA A 162 4.24 -1.41 -9.35
N PHE A 163 4.06 -2.50 -8.60
CA PHE A 163 4.56 -3.81 -8.99
C PHE A 163 3.52 -4.91 -8.76
N ARG A 164 3.68 -6.02 -9.50
CA ARG A 164 2.96 -7.26 -9.30
C ARG A 164 3.94 -8.39 -9.03
N TYR A 165 3.68 -9.19 -8.01
CA TYR A 165 4.43 -10.40 -7.72
C TYR A 165 3.51 -11.61 -7.80
N GLY A 166 3.81 -12.54 -8.71
CA GLY A 166 2.89 -13.63 -9.04
C GLY A 166 1.56 -13.12 -9.59
N ASP A 167 0.48 -13.85 -9.31
CA ASP A 167 -0.87 -13.50 -9.77
C ASP A 167 -1.67 -12.71 -8.73
N ASN A 168 -1.26 -12.76 -7.45
CA ASN A 168 -2.10 -12.37 -6.32
C ASN A 168 -1.57 -11.20 -5.48
N VAL A 169 -0.35 -10.70 -5.75
CA VAL A 169 0.24 -9.60 -4.96
C VAL A 169 0.40 -8.36 -5.82
N LEU A 170 -0.15 -7.25 -5.35
CA LEU A 170 -0.07 -5.95 -5.99
C LEU A 170 0.36 -4.89 -4.98
N GLY A 171 1.38 -4.12 -5.32
CA GLY A 171 1.81 -2.95 -4.55
C GLY A 171 1.72 -1.68 -5.38
N THR A 172 1.19 -0.58 -4.79
CA THR A 172 1.22 0.76 -5.38
C THR A 172 1.87 1.74 -4.42
N GLN A 173 2.81 2.55 -4.89
CA GLN A 173 3.41 3.61 -4.09
C GLN A 173 2.46 4.78 -3.91
N PHE A 174 1.66 5.06 -4.92
CA PHE A 174 0.63 6.08 -4.92
C PHE A 174 -0.65 5.61 -4.21
N HIS A 175 -1.56 6.55 -3.98
CA HIS A 175 -2.81 6.37 -3.24
C HIS A 175 -4.03 6.31 -4.18
N PRO A 176 -4.34 5.15 -4.81
CA PRO A 176 -5.54 5.01 -5.64
C PRO A 176 -6.83 5.04 -4.82
N GLU A 177 -6.74 4.79 -3.51
CA GLU A 177 -7.86 4.81 -2.57
C GLU A 177 -8.27 6.21 -2.15
N CYS A 178 -7.42 7.22 -2.42
CA CYS A 178 -7.62 8.59 -1.93
C CYS A 178 -8.87 9.23 -2.53
N THR A 179 -9.77 9.69 -1.65
CA THR A 179 -10.94 10.49 -2.00
C THR A 179 -10.65 11.99 -1.91
N LEU A 180 -11.55 12.82 -2.45
CA LEU A 180 -11.41 14.29 -2.33
C LEU A 180 -11.42 14.74 -0.86
N ASP A 181 -12.14 14.05 0.02
CA ASP A 181 -12.21 14.41 1.42
C ASP A 181 -10.92 14.03 2.16
N ILE A 182 -10.29 12.90 1.81
CA ILE A 182 -8.94 12.54 2.27
C ILE A 182 -7.93 13.59 1.78
N LEU A 183 -7.93 13.91 0.50
CA LEU A 183 -7.00 14.90 -0.05
C LEU A 183 -7.11 16.26 0.63
N ARG A 184 -8.34 16.73 0.94
CA ARG A 184 -8.58 17.97 1.70
C ARG A 184 -8.02 17.91 3.11
N ARG A 185 -8.19 16.75 3.80
CA ARG A 185 -7.61 16.56 5.14
C ARG A 185 -6.08 16.59 5.11
N TRP A 186 -5.46 15.91 4.15
CA TRP A 186 -4.01 15.89 4.02
C TRP A 186 -3.43 17.26 3.65
N GLN A 187 -4.11 18.04 2.80
CA GLN A 187 -3.73 19.42 2.50
C GLN A 187 -3.82 20.34 3.72
N ALA A 188 -4.67 20.01 4.70
CA ALA A 188 -4.78 20.77 5.94
C ALA A 188 -3.73 20.39 6.99
N LEU A 189 -3.01 19.26 6.79
CA LEU A 189 -1.85 18.91 7.60
C LEU A 189 -0.74 19.91 7.24
N ASP A 190 -0.20 20.60 8.25
CA ASP A 190 0.93 21.54 8.09
C ASP A 190 2.23 20.74 7.90
N VAL A 191 2.27 19.92 6.86
CA VAL A 191 3.44 19.14 6.43
C VAL A 191 4.12 19.97 5.34
N ALA A 192 4.77 21.04 5.76
CA ALA A 192 5.72 21.71 4.89
C ALA A 192 6.94 20.80 4.71
N PRO A 193 7.46 20.66 3.46
CA PRO A 193 8.69 19.96 3.21
C PRO A 193 9.88 20.61 3.91
#